data_f6c45003004a642847b5f10a75c1534d
#
_entry.id   f6c45003004a642847b5f10a75c1534d
#
_cell.length_a   1.000
_cell.length_b   1.000
_cell.length_c   1.000
_cell.angle_alpha   90.00
_cell.angle_beta   90.00
_cell.angle_gamma   90.00
#
_symmetry.space_group_name_H-M   'P 1'
#
loop_
_entity.id
_entity.type
_entity.pdbx_description
1 polymer ?
#
loop_
_entity_poly.entity_id
_entity_poly.type
_entity_poly.pdbx_seq_one_letter_code
_entity_poly.pdbx_strand_id
1 'polypeptide(L)'
;MVLVKLLPRYCQHQESPIGWRRSITKNTSPRIQMAMTAIHQLELIIRWPHLTNMDEITPINSKGEEYPVKIDEGELKKRVDPLSFNVLRKADTEMAFTGEYTDTETIGVYKCKACAAELFRSETKFHSGCGWPSFYAPTQKDAVELIEDRSLFPRIRTEVRCAACGSHLGHVFSGEGYAVPTDERWCINSVALVLEAKA
;
A
#
# COMPACT_ATOMS: atom_id res chain seq x y z
N MET A 1 -28.12 -35.94 6.62
CA MET A 1 -27.01 -35.19 7.23
C MET A 1 -26.36 -34.34 6.14
N VAL A 2 -26.75 -33.09 6.06
CA VAL A 2 -26.33 -32.18 4.97
C VAL A 2 -25.20 -31.32 5.52
N LEU A 3 -23.99 -31.48 4.96
CA LEU A 3 -22.82 -30.68 5.32
C LEU A 3 -22.95 -29.30 4.65
N VAL A 4 -23.27 -28.29 5.43
CA VAL A 4 -23.22 -26.89 4.98
C VAL A 4 -21.75 -26.43 5.00
N LYS A 5 -21.13 -26.28 3.83
CA LYS A 5 -19.83 -25.63 3.68
C LYS A 5 -20.00 -24.13 3.91
N LEU A 6 -19.44 -23.65 5.01
CA LEU A 6 -19.27 -22.20 5.26
C LEU A 6 -18.19 -21.67 4.30
N LEU A 7 -18.59 -20.88 3.33
CA LEU A 7 -17.70 -20.07 2.51
C LEU A 7 -17.24 -18.84 3.31
N PRO A 8 -15.97 -18.45 3.27
CA PRO A 8 -15.52 -17.23 3.90
C PRO A 8 -16.12 -16.02 3.17
N ARG A 9 -16.95 -15.27 3.87
CA ARG A 9 -17.42 -13.94 3.41
C ARG A 9 -16.29 -12.96 3.67
N TYR A 10 -15.68 -12.43 2.62
CA TYR A 10 -15.21 -11.05 2.59
C TYR A 10 -14.47 -10.75 1.28
N CYS A 11 -15.23 -10.51 0.24
CA CYS A 11 -14.82 -9.66 -0.88
C CYS A 11 -16.10 -9.26 -1.62
N GLN A 12 -16.78 -8.19 -1.21
CA GLN A 12 -17.94 -7.66 -1.93
C GLN A 12 -17.67 -6.24 -2.39
N HIS A 13 -17.66 -6.12 -3.69
CA HIS A 13 -18.02 -5.02 -4.61
C HIS A 13 -18.37 -3.65 -4.00
N GLN A 14 -17.68 -2.64 -4.48
CA GLN A 14 -18.17 -1.27 -4.46
C GLN A 14 -18.65 -0.87 -5.83
N GLU A 15 -19.97 -0.63 -5.93
CA GLU A 15 -20.59 0.14 -7.00
C GLU A 15 -20.55 1.63 -6.63
N SER A 16 -20.23 2.45 -7.62
CA SER A 16 -20.19 3.91 -7.51
C SER A 16 -21.60 4.51 -7.63
N PRO A 17 -21.98 5.50 -6.82
CA PRO A 17 -23.21 6.24 -7.02
C PRO A 17 -22.99 7.47 -7.92
N ILE A 18 -23.86 7.53 -8.88
CA ILE A 18 -24.16 8.49 -9.92
C ILE A 18 -24.46 9.90 -9.37
N GLY A 19 -24.05 10.87 -10.17
CA GLY A 19 -24.06 12.31 -9.97
C GLY A 19 -25.35 13.00 -9.56
N TRP A 20 -25.14 14.13 -8.88
CA TRP A 20 -26.11 15.22 -8.77
C TRP A 20 -25.46 16.54 -9.20
N ARG A 21 -25.77 16.96 -10.45
CA ARG A 21 -25.63 18.37 -10.84
C ARG A 21 -26.89 19.10 -10.42
N ARG A 22 -26.82 20.03 -9.51
CA ARG A 22 -27.83 21.09 -9.35
C ARG A 22 -27.21 22.43 -9.73
N SER A 23 -27.78 22.99 -10.76
CA SER A 23 -27.63 24.39 -11.19
C SER A 23 -28.23 25.31 -10.12
N ILE A 24 -27.42 26.19 -9.55
CA ILE A 24 -27.88 27.29 -8.69
C ILE A 24 -27.72 28.60 -9.46
N THR A 25 -28.85 29.20 -9.74
CA THR A 25 -29.01 30.45 -10.47
C THR A 25 -28.54 31.65 -9.62
N LYS A 26 -27.97 32.61 -10.32
CA LYS A 26 -27.49 33.93 -9.91
C LYS A 26 -28.56 34.73 -9.17
N ASN A 27 -28.34 35.03 -7.88
CA ASN A 27 -28.69 36.33 -7.27
C ASN A 27 -28.16 36.37 -5.82
N THR A 28 -26.95 36.82 -5.62
CA THR A 28 -26.39 37.06 -4.29
C THR A 28 -26.03 38.56 -4.16
N SER A 29 -26.48 39.16 -3.06
CA SER A 29 -26.26 40.59 -2.75
C SER A 29 -24.75 40.90 -2.57
N PRO A 30 -24.30 42.11 -2.83
CA PRO A 30 -22.89 42.52 -2.75
C PRO A 30 -22.22 42.24 -1.39
N ARG A 31 -23.00 42.21 -0.29
CA ARG A 31 -22.48 41.89 1.05
C ARG A 31 -22.10 40.41 1.22
N ILE A 32 -22.78 39.53 0.54
CA ILE A 32 -22.46 38.07 0.56
C ILE A 32 -21.22 37.80 -0.28
N GLN A 33 -21.02 38.56 -1.36
CA GLN A 33 -19.85 38.43 -2.24
C GLN A 33 -18.57 38.87 -1.53
N MET A 34 -18.57 39.90 -0.70
CA MET A 34 -17.42 40.30 0.10
C MET A 34 -17.08 39.28 1.20
N ALA A 35 -18.07 38.68 1.83
CA ALA A 35 -17.86 37.63 2.82
C ALA A 35 -17.26 36.36 2.20
N MET A 36 -17.68 35.99 0.99
CA MET A 36 -17.12 34.84 0.27
C MET A 36 -15.68 35.05 -0.20
N THR A 37 -15.30 36.31 -0.53
CA THR A 37 -13.92 36.66 -0.91
C THR A 37 -12.98 36.58 0.29
N ALA A 38 -13.45 37.03 1.49
CA ALA A 38 -12.67 36.95 2.73
C ALA A 38 -12.48 35.47 3.21
N ILE A 39 -13.48 34.62 3.03
CA ILE A 39 -13.36 33.17 3.33
C ILE A 39 -12.39 32.48 2.36
N HIS A 40 -12.42 32.88 1.08
CA HIS A 40 -11.49 32.32 0.08
C HIS A 40 -10.02 32.75 0.31
N GLN A 41 -9.79 33.94 0.92
CA GLN A 41 -8.44 34.37 1.31
C GLN A 41 -7.96 33.75 2.63
N LEU A 42 -8.88 33.37 3.53
CA LEU A 42 -8.53 32.66 4.77
C LEU A 42 -8.22 31.17 4.54
N GLU A 43 -8.81 30.53 3.52
CA GLU A 43 -8.46 29.15 3.12
C GLU A 43 -7.05 29.02 2.54
N LEU A 44 -6.44 30.11 2.08
CA LEU A 44 -5.06 30.11 1.59
C LEU A 44 -3.99 30.15 2.70
N ILE A 45 -4.37 30.39 3.96
CA ILE A 45 -3.42 30.54 5.08
C ILE A 45 -3.37 29.26 5.94
N ILE A 46 -4.38 28.38 5.87
CA ILE A 46 -4.34 27.06 6.50
C ILE A 46 -4.02 26.02 5.43
N ARG A 47 -2.92 26.20 4.75
CA ARG A 47 -2.32 25.13 3.94
C ARG A 47 -1.64 24.19 4.91
N TRP A 48 -2.35 23.15 5.32
CA TRP A 48 -1.75 22.00 6.00
C TRP A 48 -0.67 21.44 5.08
N PRO A 49 0.60 21.41 5.50
CA PRO A 49 1.69 20.95 4.63
C PRO A 49 1.64 19.46 4.31
N HIS A 50 0.56 18.74 4.64
CA HIS A 50 0.43 17.30 4.49
C HIS A 50 -0.66 16.83 3.52
N LEU A 51 -1.26 17.71 2.70
CA LEU A 51 -2.21 17.30 1.64
C LEU A 51 -1.61 17.42 0.24
N THR A 52 -0.30 17.24 0.10
CA THR A 52 0.33 17.08 -1.20
C THR A 52 0.40 15.60 -1.52
N ASN A 53 -0.43 15.16 -2.47
CA ASN A 53 -0.38 13.89 -3.20
C ASN A 53 -0.04 12.67 -2.32
N MET A 54 -1.08 11.97 -1.84
CA MET A 54 -0.94 10.67 -1.16
C MET A 54 -0.43 9.55 -2.10
N ASP A 55 -0.07 9.90 -3.33
CA ASP A 55 0.30 8.95 -4.39
C ASP A 55 1.83 8.83 -4.59
N GLU A 56 2.66 9.59 -3.86
CA GLU A 56 4.11 9.54 -4.04
C GLU A 56 4.82 9.09 -2.76
N ILE A 57 5.68 8.07 -2.90
CA ILE A 57 6.51 7.58 -1.80
C ILE A 57 7.49 8.68 -1.39
N THR A 58 7.38 9.15 -0.15
CA THR A 58 8.25 10.20 0.37
C THR A 58 9.70 9.69 0.47
N PRO A 59 10.70 10.56 0.24
CA PRO A 59 12.12 10.19 0.39
C PRO A 59 12.56 10.10 1.87
N ILE A 60 11.66 10.34 2.82
CA ILE A 60 11.90 10.35 4.27
C ILE A 60 11.07 9.26 4.93
N ASN A 61 11.67 8.55 5.89
CA ASN A 61 11.02 7.53 6.69
C ASN A 61 10.09 8.14 7.77
N SER A 62 9.39 7.29 8.50
CA SER A 62 8.47 7.70 9.59
C SER A 62 9.15 8.43 10.75
N LYS A 63 10.48 8.35 10.85
CA LYS A 63 11.30 9.06 11.85
C LYS A 63 11.79 10.43 11.37
N GLY A 64 11.48 10.81 10.12
CA GLY A 64 11.95 12.05 9.51
C GLY A 64 13.38 11.98 8.95
N GLU A 65 13.92 10.77 8.75
CA GLU A 65 15.25 10.53 8.22
C GLU A 65 15.18 10.11 6.75
N GLU A 66 16.21 10.42 5.97
CA GLU A 66 16.31 9.92 4.59
C GLU A 66 16.53 8.40 4.57
N TYR A 67 15.93 7.71 3.60
CA TYR A 67 16.19 6.29 3.41
C TYR A 67 17.65 6.05 3.03
N PRO A 68 18.30 4.97 3.57
CA PRO A 68 19.69 4.66 3.29
C PRO A 68 20.03 4.49 1.81
N VAL A 69 19.08 3.95 1.02
CA VAL A 69 19.23 3.73 -0.42
C VAL A 69 18.34 4.70 -1.18
N LYS A 70 18.96 5.64 -1.87
CA LYS A 70 18.27 6.59 -2.75
C LYS A 70 17.98 5.93 -4.09
N ILE A 71 16.72 5.97 -4.51
CA ILE A 71 16.27 5.44 -5.79
C ILE A 71 16.20 6.58 -6.81
N ASP A 72 16.90 6.42 -7.93
CA ASP A 72 16.66 7.22 -9.11
C ASP A 72 15.39 6.73 -9.81
N GLU A 73 14.33 7.54 -9.76
CA GLU A 73 13.02 7.20 -10.31
C GLU A 73 13.07 6.96 -11.83
N GLY A 74 13.91 7.73 -12.54
CA GLY A 74 14.07 7.59 -13.98
C GLY A 74 14.73 6.26 -14.37
N GLU A 75 15.74 5.85 -13.63
CA GLU A 75 16.40 4.56 -13.84
C GLU A 75 15.54 3.38 -13.38
N LEU A 76 14.84 3.52 -12.26
CA LEU A 76 13.90 2.50 -11.81
C LEU A 76 12.81 2.25 -12.85
N LYS A 77 12.21 3.32 -13.40
CA LYS A 77 11.16 3.24 -14.42
C LYS A 77 11.60 2.55 -15.72
N LYS A 78 12.89 2.62 -16.05
CA LYS A 78 13.44 1.90 -17.22
C LYS A 78 13.68 0.41 -16.92
N ARG A 79 13.94 0.07 -15.66
CA ARG A 79 14.37 -1.27 -15.22
C ARG A 79 13.20 -2.18 -14.86
N VAL A 80 12.08 -1.64 -14.44
CA VAL A 80 10.91 -2.42 -14.03
C VAL A 80 9.71 -2.13 -14.95
N ASP A 81 8.75 -3.07 -15.00
CA ASP A 81 7.50 -2.88 -15.72
C ASP A 81 6.64 -1.77 -15.09
N PRO A 82 5.66 -1.19 -15.83
CA PRO A 82 4.84 -0.08 -15.34
C PRO A 82 4.04 -0.41 -14.08
N LEU A 83 3.55 -1.65 -13.93
CA LEU A 83 2.80 -2.08 -12.74
C LEU A 83 3.73 -2.12 -11.52
N SER A 84 4.90 -2.76 -11.64
CA SER A 84 5.91 -2.76 -10.59
C SER A 84 6.30 -1.35 -10.16
N PHE A 85 6.51 -0.43 -11.12
CA PHE A 85 6.82 0.96 -10.80
C PHE A 85 5.70 1.64 -10.01
N ASN A 86 4.45 1.48 -10.45
CA ASN A 86 3.30 2.08 -9.75
C ASN A 86 3.13 1.50 -8.34
N VAL A 87 3.26 0.19 -8.17
CA VAL A 87 3.21 -0.43 -6.84
C VAL A 87 4.33 0.10 -5.95
N LEU A 88 5.59 0.04 -6.42
CA LEU A 88 6.75 0.42 -5.61
C LEU A 88 6.78 1.90 -5.24
N ARG A 89 6.29 2.80 -6.12
CA ARG A 89 6.51 4.25 -5.99
C ARG A 89 5.23 5.08 -5.82
N LYS A 90 4.05 4.50 -6.08
CA LYS A 90 2.75 5.19 -5.94
C LYS A 90 1.78 4.46 -5.02
N ALA A 91 2.26 3.45 -4.28
CA ALA A 91 1.45 2.64 -3.36
C ALA A 91 0.22 2.00 -4.03
N ASP A 92 0.36 1.64 -5.31
CA ASP A 92 -0.67 0.88 -6.03
C ASP A 92 -0.68 -0.60 -5.58
N THR A 93 -1.64 -1.37 -6.05
CA THR A 93 -1.80 -2.78 -5.70
C THR A 93 -2.02 -3.61 -6.97
N GLU A 94 -1.28 -4.71 -7.13
CA GLU A 94 -1.52 -5.66 -8.20
C GLU A 94 -2.87 -6.40 -8.02
N MET A 95 -3.44 -6.92 -9.11
CA MET A 95 -4.67 -7.69 -9.04
C MET A 95 -4.45 -9.00 -8.26
N ALA A 96 -5.39 -9.35 -7.39
CA ALA A 96 -5.33 -10.57 -6.61
C ALA A 96 -5.24 -11.81 -7.52
N PHE A 97 -4.46 -12.81 -7.11
CA PHE A 97 -4.23 -14.09 -7.79
C PHE A 97 -3.50 -14.00 -9.14
N THR A 98 -2.88 -12.84 -9.46
CA THR A 98 -2.11 -12.68 -10.71
C THR A 98 -0.60 -12.65 -10.47
N GLY A 99 -0.17 -12.50 -9.23
CA GLY A 99 1.23 -12.37 -8.86
C GLY A 99 2.03 -13.67 -9.00
N GLU A 100 3.22 -13.61 -9.58
CA GLU A 100 4.13 -14.75 -9.80
C GLU A 100 4.41 -15.53 -8.50
N TYR A 101 4.51 -14.81 -7.36
CA TYR A 101 4.92 -15.44 -6.10
C TYR A 101 3.76 -15.79 -5.17
N THR A 102 2.50 -15.62 -5.61
CA THR A 102 1.32 -15.95 -4.79
C THR A 102 1.38 -17.40 -4.30
N ASP A 103 1.54 -18.35 -5.21
CA ASP A 103 1.52 -19.79 -4.90
C ASP A 103 2.91 -20.45 -5.03
N THR A 104 3.98 -19.67 -5.19
CA THR A 104 5.35 -20.18 -5.31
C THR A 104 5.82 -20.82 -4.00
N GLU A 105 6.35 -22.05 -4.07
CA GLU A 105 6.95 -22.79 -2.95
C GLU A 105 8.48 -22.87 -3.04
N THR A 106 9.08 -22.19 -4.00
CA THR A 106 10.53 -22.18 -4.21
C THR A 106 11.24 -21.64 -2.98
N ILE A 107 12.22 -22.40 -2.48
CA ILE A 107 13.04 -22.00 -1.34
C ILE A 107 13.98 -20.89 -1.76
N GLY A 108 14.02 -19.81 -0.97
CA GLY A 108 14.87 -18.67 -1.27
C GLY A 108 14.55 -17.43 -0.43
N VAL A 109 15.12 -16.31 -0.87
CA VAL A 109 14.96 -15.00 -0.23
C VAL A 109 14.21 -14.07 -1.16
N TYR A 110 13.15 -13.45 -0.66
CA TYR A 110 12.40 -12.41 -1.36
C TYR A 110 13.03 -11.06 -1.08
N LYS A 111 13.52 -10.42 -2.13
CA LYS A 111 14.21 -9.13 -2.09
C LYS A 111 13.33 -8.01 -2.66
N CYS A 112 13.59 -6.79 -2.22
CA CYS A 112 12.96 -5.59 -2.79
C CYS A 112 13.34 -5.45 -4.27
N LYS A 113 12.34 -5.35 -5.16
CA LYS A 113 12.58 -5.17 -6.60
C LYS A 113 13.24 -3.84 -6.95
N ALA A 114 13.10 -2.81 -6.09
CA ALA A 114 13.71 -1.51 -6.31
C ALA A 114 15.19 -1.47 -5.90
N CYS A 115 15.56 -2.00 -4.73
CA CYS A 115 16.91 -1.84 -4.15
C CYS A 115 17.63 -3.15 -3.81
N ALA A 116 17.02 -4.31 -4.04
CA ALA A 116 17.54 -5.64 -3.74
C ALA A 116 17.80 -5.94 -2.24
N ALA A 117 17.31 -5.11 -1.30
CA ALA A 117 17.36 -5.44 0.13
C ALA A 117 16.54 -6.71 0.43
N GLU A 118 17.06 -7.58 1.32
CA GLU A 118 16.34 -8.77 1.77
C GLU A 118 15.15 -8.39 2.64
N LEU A 119 13.97 -8.93 2.31
CA LEU A 119 12.71 -8.57 2.98
C LEU A 119 12.07 -9.76 3.70
N PHE A 120 11.87 -10.87 2.98
CA PHE A 120 11.20 -12.05 3.50
C PHE A 120 11.95 -13.32 3.07
N ARG A 121 11.65 -14.43 3.72
CA ARG A 121 12.18 -15.76 3.39
C ARG A 121 11.07 -16.74 3.12
N SER A 122 11.34 -17.72 2.26
CA SER A 122 10.39 -18.80 1.96
C SER A 122 9.89 -19.52 3.21
N GLU A 123 10.73 -19.66 4.23
CA GLU A 123 10.40 -20.34 5.49
C GLU A 123 9.29 -19.62 6.27
N THR A 124 9.10 -18.32 6.03
CA THR A 124 8.01 -17.55 6.66
C THR A 124 6.79 -17.39 5.77
N LYS A 125 6.87 -17.87 4.52
CA LYS A 125 5.74 -17.82 3.57
C LYS A 125 4.69 -18.87 3.92
N PHE A 126 3.42 -18.48 3.78
CA PHE A 126 2.30 -19.40 3.95
C PHE A 126 1.16 -19.07 2.98
N HIS A 127 0.30 -20.04 2.72
CA HIS A 127 -0.86 -19.86 1.86
C HIS A 127 -2.05 -19.32 2.66
N SER A 128 -2.32 -18.03 2.53
CA SER A 128 -3.43 -17.38 3.22
C SER A 128 -4.75 -17.38 2.43
N GLY A 129 -4.71 -17.64 1.12
CA GLY A 129 -5.86 -17.59 0.22
C GLY A 129 -6.31 -16.16 -0.13
N CYS A 130 -5.54 -15.13 0.25
CA CYS A 130 -5.93 -13.72 -0.02
C CYS A 130 -5.63 -13.26 -1.45
N GLY A 131 -4.85 -14.00 -2.22
CA GLY A 131 -4.49 -13.68 -3.61
C GLY A 131 -3.15 -12.96 -3.79
N TRP A 132 -2.40 -12.78 -2.72
CA TRP A 132 -1.04 -12.21 -2.72
C TRP A 132 -0.08 -13.07 -1.89
N PRO A 133 1.24 -13.00 -2.15
CA PRO A 133 2.24 -13.61 -1.28
C PRO A 133 2.04 -13.19 0.17
N SER A 134 1.96 -14.16 1.07
CA SER A 134 1.73 -13.94 2.49
C SER A 134 2.85 -14.54 3.32
N PHE A 135 3.36 -13.75 4.26
CA PHE A 135 4.42 -14.14 5.18
C PHE A 135 3.96 -13.90 6.62
N TYR A 136 4.45 -14.68 7.58
CA TYR A 136 4.15 -14.45 8.99
C TYR A 136 5.20 -13.59 9.69
N ALA A 137 6.37 -13.37 9.07
CA ALA A 137 7.41 -12.48 9.58
C ALA A 137 8.34 -12.01 8.46
N PRO A 138 8.92 -10.80 8.52
CA PRO A 138 10.02 -10.38 7.68
C PRO A 138 11.33 -11.09 8.08
N THR A 139 12.36 -10.99 7.22
CA THR A 139 13.69 -11.55 7.49
C THR A 139 14.28 -11.02 8.80
N GLN A 140 14.13 -9.72 9.05
CA GLN A 140 14.44 -9.03 10.28
C GLN A 140 13.40 -7.93 10.50
N LYS A 141 13.15 -7.54 11.75
CA LYS A 141 12.13 -6.52 12.07
C LYS A 141 12.43 -5.15 11.44
N ASP A 142 13.68 -4.83 11.24
CA ASP A 142 14.16 -3.60 10.63
C ASP A 142 14.36 -3.68 9.11
N ALA A 143 14.06 -4.82 8.49
CA ALA A 143 14.03 -4.94 7.01
C ALA A 143 12.88 -4.15 6.39
N VAL A 144 11.84 -3.90 7.15
CA VAL A 144 10.62 -3.22 6.71
C VAL A 144 10.25 -2.09 7.67
N GLU A 145 9.55 -1.10 7.15
CA GLU A 145 8.97 0.01 7.89
C GLU A 145 7.44 -0.11 7.88
N LEU A 146 6.81 0.22 9.01
CA LEU A 146 5.37 0.20 9.19
C LEU A 146 4.84 1.63 9.29
N ILE A 147 3.86 1.97 8.45
CA ILE A 147 3.26 3.30 8.37
C ILE A 147 1.74 3.17 8.48
N GLU A 148 1.11 4.05 9.27
CA GLU A 148 -0.34 4.11 9.33
C GLU A 148 -0.90 4.60 7.99
N ASP A 149 -1.76 3.79 7.36
CA ASP A 149 -2.43 4.10 6.11
C ASP A 149 -3.91 4.42 6.35
N ARG A 150 -4.28 5.67 6.10
CA ARG A 150 -5.65 6.20 6.20
C ARG A 150 -6.33 6.42 4.85
N SER A 151 -5.75 5.96 3.76
CA SER A 151 -6.27 6.17 2.40
C SER A 151 -7.69 5.64 2.21
N LEU A 152 -8.09 4.61 2.99
CA LEU A 152 -9.41 4.00 2.95
C LEU A 152 -10.27 4.33 4.19
N PHE A 153 -10.16 5.56 4.73
CA PHE A 153 -10.96 5.96 5.90
C PHE A 153 -12.46 5.64 5.72
N PRO A 154 -13.14 5.10 6.76
CA PRO A 154 -12.72 4.96 8.15
C PRO A 154 -11.85 3.72 8.46
N ARG A 155 -11.56 2.85 7.49
CA ARG A 155 -10.67 1.70 7.69
C ARG A 155 -9.22 2.16 7.71
N ILE A 156 -8.57 2.01 8.85
CA ILE A 156 -7.12 2.25 9.02
C ILE A 156 -6.39 0.92 8.77
N ARG A 157 -5.31 0.97 8.00
CA ARG A 157 -4.44 -0.17 7.73
C ARG A 157 -3.01 0.16 8.17
N THR A 158 -2.13 -0.83 8.15
CA THR A 158 -0.69 -0.64 8.34
C THR A 158 0.02 -0.96 7.04
N GLU A 159 0.54 0.06 6.38
CA GLU A 159 1.37 -0.07 5.17
C GLU A 159 2.74 -0.63 5.53
N VAL A 160 3.25 -1.49 4.65
CA VAL A 160 4.60 -2.06 4.72
C VAL A 160 5.45 -1.45 3.62
N ARG A 161 6.56 -0.82 4.00
CA ARG A 161 7.58 -0.30 3.08
C ARG A 161 8.92 -0.99 3.29
N CYS A 162 9.75 -0.99 2.27
CA CYS A 162 11.15 -1.39 2.38
C CYS A 162 11.91 -0.36 3.24
N ALA A 163 12.49 -0.77 4.37
CA ALA A 163 13.22 0.14 5.25
C ALA A 163 14.50 0.71 4.60
N ALA A 164 15.04 0.05 3.58
CA ALA A 164 16.23 0.52 2.88
C ALA A 164 15.93 1.66 1.88
N CYS A 165 14.79 1.65 1.18
CA CYS A 165 14.53 2.60 0.08
C CYS A 165 13.13 3.22 0.05
N GLY A 166 12.28 2.92 1.04
CA GLY A 166 10.93 3.47 1.15
C GLY A 166 9.92 2.95 0.13
N SER A 167 10.29 1.97 -0.71
CA SER A 167 9.35 1.42 -1.69
C SER A 167 8.19 0.73 -1.01
N HIS A 168 6.97 1.01 -1.49
CA HIS A 168 5.76 0.32 -1.04
C HIS A 168 5.83 -1.17 -1.38
N LEU A 169 5.44 -2.01 -0.43
CA LEU A 169 5.43 -3.47 -0.58
C LEU A 169 4.03 -4.05 -0.48
N GLY A 170 3.21 -3.53 0.42
CA GLY A 170 1.89 -4.04 0.74
C GLY A 170 1.41 -3.58 2.12
N HIS A 171 0.70 -4.47 2.83
CA HIS A 171 0.14 -4.18 4.15
C HIS A 171 0.31 -5.37 5.10
N VAL A 172 0.36 -5.10 6.39
CA VAL A 172 0.32 -6.13 7.43
C VAL A 172 -1.02 -6.10 8.15
N PHE A 173 -1.53 -7.28 8.48
CA PHE A 173 -2.78 -7.52 9.18
C PHE A 173 -2.53 -8.42 10.39
N SER A 174 -3.27 -8.22 11.47
CA SER A 174 -3.20 -9.02 12.71
C SER A 174 -4.60 -9.43 13.15
N GLY A 175 -4.70 -10.46 13.97
CA GLY A 175 -5.99 -10.91 14.53
C GLY A 175 -6.85 -11.73 13.56
N GLU A 176 -6.27 -12.27 12.49
CA GLU A 176 -7.01 -13.04 11.48
C GLU A 176 -7.08 -14.56 11.79
N GLY A 177 -6.32 -15.04 12.80
CA GLY A 177 -6.40 -16.41 13.30
C GLY A 177 -5.78 -17.48 12.38
N TYR A 178 -4.80 -17.13 11.58
CA TYR A 178 -4.03 -18.12 10.82
C TYR A 178 -3.20 -18.98 11.76
N ALA A 179 -3.04 -20.27 11.42
CA ALA A 179 -2.22 -21.21 12.18
C ALA A 179 -0.71 -21.02 11.86
N VAL A 180 -0.18 -19.83 12.20
CA VAL A 180 1.22 -19.44 12.00
C VAL A 180 1.82 -18.97 13.33
N PRO A 181 3.17 -18.93 13.47
CA PRO A 181 3.84 -18.60 14.74
C PRO A 181 3.53 -17.20 15.28
N THR A 182 3.19 -16.25 14.42
CA THR A 182 2.77 -14.90 14.79
C THR A 182 1.30 -14.70 14.40
N ASP A 183 0.59 -13.80 15.05
CA ASP A 183 -0.76 -13.43 14.63
C ASP A 183 -0.71 -12.31 13.57
N GLU A 184 0.24 -12.42 12.63
CA GLU A 184 0.49 -11.43 11.59
C GLU A 184 0.46 -12.07 10.21
N ARG A 185 -0.17 -11.38 9.27
CA ARG A 185 -0.11 -11.69 7.84
C ARG A 185 0.44 -10.49 7.09
N TRP A 186 1.66 -10.61 6.65
CA TRP A 186 2.34 -9.66 5.76
C TRP A 186 1.91 -9.95 4.33
N CYS A 187 0.94 -9.19 3.84
CA CYS A 187 0.34 -9.32 2.50
C CYS A 187 1.10 -8.41 1.54
N ILE A 188 1.95 -8.99 0.71
CA ILE A 188 2.94 -8.27 -0.08
C ILE A 188 2.64 -8.43 -1.57
N ASN A 189 2.75 -7.36 -2.34
CA ASN A 189 2.62 -7.41 -3.79
C ASN A 189 3.76 -8.23 -4.40
N SER A 190 3.43 -9.22 -5.21
CA SER A 190 4.40 -10.07 -5.93
C SER A 190 5.32 -9.22 -6.81
N VAL A 191 4.74 -8.24 -7.53
CA VAL A 191 5.48 -7.33 -8.42
C VAL A 191 6.44 -6.38 -7.69
N ALA A 192 6.36 -6.28 -6.37
CA ALA A 192 7.32 -5.53 -5.56
C ALA A 192 8.55 -6.35 -5.15
N LEU A 193 8.53 -7.65 -5.42
CA LEU A 193 9.54 -8.62 -4.98
C LEU A 193 10.36 -9.18 -6.15
N VAL A 194 11.53 -9.71 -5.79
CA VAL A 194 12.33 -10.63 -6.62
C VAL A 194 12.73 -11.80 -5.72
N LEU A 195 12.45 -13.03 -6.18
CA LEU A 195 12.87 -14.24 -5.48
C LEU A 195 14.28 -14.64 -5.94
N GLU A 196 15.22 -14.66 -5.02
CA GLU A 196 16.52 -15.28 -5.18
C GLU A 196 16.44 -16.71 -4.65
N ALA A 197 16.33 -17.65 -5.58
CA ALA A 197 16.24 -19.07 -5.22
C ALA A 197 17.54 -19.55 -4.57
N LYS A 198 17.42 -20.39 -3.55
CA LYS A 198 18.55 -21.08 -2.96
C LYS A 198 18.99 -22.21 -3.91
N ALA A 199 20.26 -22.17 -4.30
CA ALA A 199 20.88 -23.23 -5.09
C ALA A 199 20.99 -24.54 -4.30
#